data_9bc9d7bc6abc2bd95f32fa0414a8c1a2
#
_entry.id   9bc9d7bc6abc2bd95f32fa0414a8c1a2
#
_cell.length_a   1.000
_cell.length_b   1.000
_cell.length_c   1.000
_cell.angle_alpha   90.00
_cell.angle_beta   90.00
_cell.angle_gamma   90.00
#
_symmetry.space_group_name_H-M   'P 1'
#
loop_
_entity.id
_entity.type
_entity.pdbx_description
1 polymer ?
#
loop_
_entity_poly.entity_id
_entity_poly.type
_entity_poly.pdbx_seq_one_letter_code
_entity_poly.pdbx_strand_id
1 'polypeptide(L)'
;MAARTSKVSPPPAPAVQLTRMALIADVPQWPAAEADMAALFDQMNARQVALIVHAGGIKGDTESCGDAVLGARLRALDDAPAPLLYVPGETDWAECQKPVNGRFDAVERLNRLRELFFPVDATLGRRTIPVVRQSDQAMFRSFRENVRLVEGNVMVVGLNLPGDNNHYRSEGGRNGEFEDRREANRQWLHRAFSVATQRDLPGVLVVVHADPMFGNGWEKRGKPSLLDGFLRRGTRDGYLEFKKQLRDLTTKFPGQVLLVHASDSGFSVDKPLRDTAGKLVGNFTRVALPIGNPSRWVELTVTPGTRSVFQVELRDGPKPN
;
A
#
# COMPACT_ATOMS: atom_id res chain seq x y z
N MET A 1 -26.70 62.56 16.17
CA MET A 1 -25.92 61.82 15.14
C MET A 1 -25.51 60.46 15.71
N ALA A 2 -26.18 59.40 15.27
CA ALA A 2 -25.88 58.03 15.71
C ALA A 2 -24.92 57.36 14.69
N ALA A 3 -23.75 56.99 15.13
CA ALA A 3 -22.76 56.29 14.30
C ALA A 3 -23.24 54.85 14.00
N ARG A 4 -23.46 54.56 12.72
CA ARG A 4 -23.70 53.18 12.25
C ARG A 4 -22.40 52.41 12.27
N THR A 5 -22.25 51.50 13.20
CA THR A 5 -21.18 50.48 13.17
C THR A 5 -21.54 49.46 12.09
N SER A 6 -20.83 49.48 10.97
CA SER A 6 -20.89 48.43 9.95
C SER A 6 -20.28 47.16 10.50
N LYS A 7 -21.08 46.10 10.66
CA LYS A 7 -20.60 44.74 10.95
C LYS A 7 -19.83 44.24 9.73
N VAL A 8 -18.51 44.15 9.85
CA VAL A 8 -17.66 43.44 8.88
C VAL A 8 -17.96 41.94 9.02
N SER A 9 -18.50 41.34 7.97
CA SER A 9 -18.70 39.88 7.92
C SER A 9 -17.34 39.16 8.01
N PRO A 10 -17.23 38.09 8.79
CA PRO A 10 -16.00 37.34 8.81
C PRO A 10 -15.65 36.79 7.41
N PRO A 11 -14.38 36.68 7.04
CA PRO A 11 -13.98 36.14 5.75
C PRO A 11 -14.52 34.71 5.60
N PRO A 12 -14.91 34.28 4.38
CA PRO A 12 -15.39 32.94 4.14
C PRO A 12 -14.33 31.92 4.57
N ALA A 13 -14.77 30.86 5.22
CA ALA A 13 -13.87 29.75 5.59
C ALA A 13 -13.16 29.24 4.33
N PRO A 14 -11.85 28.92 4.40
CA PRO A 14 -11.11 28.40 3.26
C PRO A 14 -11.83 27.17 2.69
N ALA A 15 -12.01 27.14 1.38
CA ALA A 15 -12.64 26.00 0.70
C ALA A 15 -11.86 24.73 1.03
N VAL A 16 -12.54 23.70 1.53
CA VAL A 16 -11.92 22.41 1.82
C VAL A 16 -11.44 21.83 0.50
N GLN A 17 -10.13 21.81 0.30
CA GLN A 17 -9.53 21.27 -0.90
C GLN A 17 -9.57 19.74 -0.82
N LEU A 18 -10.41 19.10 -1.62
CA LEU A 18 -10.44 17.66 -1.75
C LEU A 18 -9.32 17.17 -2.70
N THR A 19 -8.71 16.05 -2.37
CA THR A 19 -7.69 15.39 -3.21
C THR A 19 -8.18 14.02 -3.62
N ARG A 20 -8.07 13.69 -4.91
CA ARG A 20 -8.41 12.35 -5.42
C ARG A 20 -7.15 11.55 -5.66
N MET A 21 -7.17 10.31 -5.21
CA MET A 21 -6.14 9.31 -5.50
C MET A 21 -6.80 8.12 -6.19
N ALA A 22 -6.08 7.47 -7.10
CA ALA A 22 -6.49 6.20 -7.68
C ALA A 22 -5.71 5.06 -6.99
N LEU A 23 -6.41 3.99 -6.63
CA LEU A 23 -5.81 2.80 -6.03
C LEU A 23 -6.02 1.63 -6.99
N ILE A 24 -4.93 0.94 -7.34
CA ILE A 24 -4.90 -0.22 -8.24
C ILE A 24 -3.96 -1.29 -7.70
N ALA A 25 -4.16 -2.54 -8.12
CA ALA A 25 -3.28 -3.67 -7.87
C ALA A 25 -3.41 -4.68 -9.00
N ASP A 26 -2.39 -5.52 -9.20
CA ASP A 26 -2.37 -6.64 -10.15
C ASP A 26 -2.68 -6.22 -11.60
N VAL A 27 -2.10 -5.10 -12.02
CA VAL A 27 -2.17 -4.57 -13.39
C VAL A 27 -0.83 -3.94 -13.80
N PRO A 28 -0.36 -4.15 -15.06
CA PRO A 28 -0.83 -5.15 -16.01
C PRO A 28 -0.26 -6.53 -15.64
N GLN A 29 -1.05 -7.58 -15.81
CA GLN A 29 -0.62 -8.97 -15.52
C GLN A 29 -0.03 -9.68 -16.76
N TRP A 30 -0.26 -9.15 -17.96
CA TRP A 30 0.24 -9.69 -19.24
C TRP A 30 0.37 -8.58 -20.28
N PRO A 31 1.11 -8.79 -21.37
CA PRO A 31 1.37 -7.74 -22.37
C PRO A 31 0.10 -7.13 -22.99
N ALA A 32 -0.93 -7.91 -23.25
CA ALA A 32 -2.19 -7.40 -23.79
C ALA A 32 -2.91 -6.43 -22.82
N ALA A 33 -2.72 -6.58 -21.51
CA ALA A 33 -3.29 -5.69 -20.51
C ALA A 33 -2.61 -4.31 -20.45
N GLU A 34 -1.50 -4.09 -21.16
CA GLU A 34 -0.87 -2.76 -21.25
C GLU A 34 -1.77 -1.75 -21.98
N ALA A 35 -2.51 -2.20 -23.01
CA ALA A 35 -3.48 -1.35 -23.70
C ALA A 35 -4.67 -0.98 -22.78
N ASP A 36 -5.14 -1.93 -21.98
CA ASP A 36 -6.21 -1.68 -20.98
C ASP A 36 -5.74 -0.70 -19.92
N MET A 37 -4.46 -0.75 -19.55
CA MET A 37 -3.87 0.16 -18.58
C MET A 37 -3.83 1.60 -19.09
N ALA A 38 -3.56 1.84 -20.37
CA ALA A 38 -3.63 3.17 -20.98
C ALA A 38 -5.04 3.75 -20.87
N ALA A 39 -6.07 2.96 -21.20
CA ALA A 39 -7.47 3.37 -21.07
C ALA A 39 -7.87 3.66 -19.60
N LEU A 40 -7.31 2.90 -18.65
CA LEU A 40 -7.48 3.14 -17.23
C LEU A 40 -6.84 4.47 -16.80
N PHE A 41 -5.64 4.76 -17.26
CA PHE A 41 -4.95 6.03 -17.02
C PHE A 41 -5.69 7.23 -17.59
N ASP A 42 -6.32 7.11 -18.76
CA ASP A 42 -7.14 8.18 -19.35
C ASP A 42 -8.33 8.53 -18.46
N GLN A 43 -8.97 7.54 -17.86
CA GLN A 43 -10.07 7.79 -16.89
C GLN A 43 -9.57 8.48 -15.63
N MET A 44 -8.45 8.03 -15.06
CA MET A 44 -7.86 8.66 -13.88
C MET A 44 -7.47 10.11 -14.17
N ASN A 45 -6.96 10.38 -15.38
CA ASN A 45 -6.63 11.72 -15.84
C ASN A 45 -7.88 12.60 -15.97
N ALA A 46 -8.96 12.08 -16.56
CA ALA A 46 -10.24 12.77 -16.66
C ALA A 46 -10.83 13.13 -15.27
N ARG A 47 -10.55 12.33 -14.25
CA ARG A 47 -10.94 12.57 -12.85
C ARG A 47 -9.96 13.50 -12.11
N GLN A 48 -8.90 13.97 -12.76
CA GLN A 48 -7.86 14.82 -12.15
C GLN A 48 -7.26 14.20 -10.88
N VAL A 49 -6.90 12.91 -10.97
CA VAL A 49 -6.24 12.18 -9.90
C VAL A 49 -4.89 12.82 -9.60
N ALA A 50 -4.63 13.15 -8.33
CA ALA A 50 -3.37 13.74 -7.89
C ALA A 50 -2.26 12.72 -7.72
N LEU A 51 -2.60 11.49 -7.32
CA LEU A 51 -1.67 10.39 -7.08
C LEU A 51 -2.32 9.06 -7.46
N ILE A 52 -1.61 8.24 -8.22
CA ILE A 52 -1.93 6.83 -8.45
C ILE A 52 -1.13 6.00 -7.46
N VAL A 53 -1.78 5.09 -6.77
CA VAL A 53 -1.17 4.15 -5.82
C VAL A 53 -1.34 2.74 -6.37
N HIS A 54 -0.24 2.10 -6.69
CA HIS A 54 -0.20 0.74 -7.19
C HIS A 54 0.29 -0.20 -6.09
N ALA A 55 -0.60 -1.06 -5.60
CA ALA A 55 -0.33 -1.97 -4.48
C ALA A 55 0.29 -3.32 -4.93
N GLY A 56 1.11 -3.32 -5.97
CA GLY A 56 1.87 -4.51 -6.40
C GLY A 56 1.16 -5.40 -7.41
N GLY A 57 1.86 -6.46 -7.87
CA GLY A 57 1.37 -7.38 -8.86
C GLY A 57 1.45 -6.81 -10.28
N ILE A 58 2.66 -6.42 -10.72
CA ILE A 58 2.87 -5.83 -12.05
C ILE A 58 3.08 -6.88 -13.15
N LYS A 59 3.03 -8.16 -12.83
CA LYS A 59 3.11 -9.26 -13.78
C LYS A 59 2.21 -10.42 -13.37
N GLY A 60 1.82 -11.25 -14.33
CA GLY A 60 1.01 -12.44 -14.09
C GLY A 60 1.77 -13.56 -13.38
N ASP A 61 1.04 -14.46 -12.73
CA ASP A 61 1.56 -15.58 -11.94
C ASP A 61 2.46 -16.53 -12.74
N THR A 62 2.24 -16.61 -14.06
CA THR A 62 2.97 -17.50 -14.97
C THR A 62 3.97 -16.77 -15.86
N GLU A 63 4.10 -15.45 -15.74
CA GLU A 63 5.08 -14.69 -16.50
C GLU A 63 6.48 -14.81 -15.88
N SER A 64 7.49 -14.76 -16.77
CA SER A 64 8.89 -14.74 -16.36
C SER A 64 9.23 -13.49 -15.53
N CYS A 65 10.07 -13.63 -14.52
CA CYS A 65 10.66 -12.50 -13.79
C CYS A 65 11.91 -11.91 -14.49
N GLY A 66 12.10 -12.20 -15.77
CA GLY A 66 13.25 -11.69 -16.53
C GLY A 66 13.23 -10.18 -16.72
N ASP A 67 14.41 -9.59 -16.94
CA ASP A 67 14.59 -8.14 -17.09
C ASP A 67 13.75 -7.53 -18.22
N ALA A 68 13.46 -8.31 -19.27
CA ALA A 68 12.60 -7.83 -20.37
C ALA A 68 11.17 -7.53 -19.90
N VAL A 69 10.60 -8.42 -19.06
CA VAL A 69 9.26 -8.23 -18.47
C VAL A 69 9.27 -7.06 -17.48
N LEU A 70 10.20 -7.05 -16.54
CA LEU A 70 10.30 -5.96 -15.57
C LEU A 70 10.49 -4.59 -16.26
N GLY A 71 11.33 -4.53 -17.31
CA GLY A 71 11.54 -3.29 -18.08
C GLY A 71 10.29 -2.86 -18.87
N ALA A 72 9.49 -3.80 -19.39
CA ALA A 72 8.22 -3.48 -20.05
C ALA A 72 7.22 -2.92 -19.01
N ARG A 73 7.11 -3.55 -17.85
CA ARG A 73 6.23 -3.07 -16.77
C ARG A 73 6.64 -1.69 -16.25
N LEU A 74 7.94 -1.43 -16.11
CA LEU A 74 8.42 -0.09 -15.72
C LEU A 74 7.95 0.96 -16.73
N ARG A 75 8.13 0.71 -18.05
CA ARG A 75 7.68 1.66 -19.07
C ARG A 75 6.17 1.89 -19.01
N ALA A 76 5.38 0.81 -18.82
CA ALA A 76 3.93 0.93 -18.69
C ALA A 76 3.51 1.78 -17.48
N LEU A 77 4.20 1.66 -16.33
CA LEU A 77 3.93 2.47 -15.16
C LEU A 77 4.41 3.92 -15.30
N ASP A 78 5.53 4.14 -15.96
CA ASP A 78 6.06 5.49 -16.23
C ASP A 78 5.20 6.27 -17.24
N ASP A 79 4.36 5.60 -18.01
CA ASP A 79 3.37 6.24 -18.88
C ASP A 79 2.16 6.81 -18.13
N ALA A 80 2.03 6.57 -16.83
CA ALA A 80 0.95 7.12 -16.02
C ALA A 80 0.92 8.67 -16.09
N PRO A 81 -0.26 9.28 -16.33
CA PRO A 81 -0.37 10.74 -16.49
C PRO A 81 -0.21 11.51 -15.19
N ALA A 82 -0.39 10.86 -14.05
CA ALA A 82 -0.22 11.39 -12.69
C ALA A 82 0.97 10.72 -12.01
N PRO A 83 1.52 11.30 -10.92
CA PRO A 83 2.49 10.64 -10.08
C PRO A 83 2.01 9.25 -9.67
N LEU A 84 2.86 8.22 -9.80
CA LEU A 84 2.52 6.85 -9.48
C LEU A 84 3.46 6.31 -8.40
N LEU A 85 2.88 6.00 -7.23
CA LEU A 85 3.55 5.31 -6.14
C LEU A 85 3.34 3.80 -6.33
N TYR A 86 4.44 3.05 -6.42
CA TYR A 86 4.41 1.59 -6.57
C TYR A 86 4.96 0.90 -5.31
N VAL A 87 4.31 -0.17 -4.89
CA VAL A 87 4.71 -1.07 -3.80
C VAL A 87 4.82 -2.48 -4.36
N PRO A 88 5.91 -3.22 -4.13
CA PRO A 88 6.07 -4.57 -4.71
C PRO A 88 5.09 -5.61 -4.15
N GLY A 89 4.60 -6.48 -5.03
CA GLY A 89 3.82 -7.68 -4.70
C GLY A 89 4.64 -8.97 -4.73
N GLU A 90 4.02 -10.10 -4.40
CA GLU A 90 4.70 -11.41 -4.41
C GLU A 90 5.10 -11.87 -5.80
N THR A 91 4.26 -11.65 -6.80
CA THR A 91 4.54 -12.03 -8.18
C THR A 91 5.71 -11.26 -8.76
N ASP A 92 5.99 -10.07 -8.23
CA ASP A 92 7.01 -9.16 -8.75
C ASP A 92 8.43 -9.63 -8.39
N TRP A 93 8.56 -10.40 -7.29
CA TRP A 93 9.88 -10.88 -6.83
C TRP A 93 9.85 -12.20 -6.03
N ALA A 94 8.96 -12.36 -5.03
CA ALA A 94 9.00 -13.47 -4.08
C ALA A 94 8.72 -14.81 -4.77
N GLU A 95 7.87 -14.84 -5.77
CA GLU A 95 7.51 -16.02 -6.54
C GLU A 95 8.44 -16.33 -7.73
N CYS A 96 9.43 -15.50 -7.99
CA CYS A 96 10.34 -15.65 -9.12
C CYS A 96 11.16 -16.96 -9.11
N GLN A 97 11.27 -17.60 -7.95
CA GLN A 97 11.91 -18.92 -7.82
C GLN A 97 11.09 -20.09 -8.40
N LYS A 98 9.79 -19.88 -8.66
CA LYS A 98 8.93 -20.91 -9.26
C LYS A 98 9.42 -21.25 -10.68
N PRO A 99 9.37 -22.53 -11.10
CA PRO A 99 9.79 -22.93 -12.46
C PRO A 99 9.09 -22.14 -13.57
N VAL A 100 7.82 -21.87 -13.42
CA VAL A 100 6.99 -21.13 -14.39
C VAL A 100 7.43 -19.68 -14.53
N ASN A 101 8.04 -19.09 -13.49
CA ASN A 101 8.51 -17.70 -13.48
C ASN A 101 10.00 -17.56 -13.88
N GLY A 102 10.68 -18.67 -14.25
CA GLY A 102 12.05 -18.68 -14.76
C GLY A 102 13.11 -19.12 -13.75
N ARG A 103 12.75 -19.56 -12.54
CA ARG A 103 13.66 -20.07 -11.48
C ARG A 103 14.73 -19.07 -11.05
N PHE A 104 14.40 -17.80 -10.99
CA PHE A 104 15.31 -16.76 -10.50
C PHE A 104 15.40 -16.82 -8.96
N ASP A 105 16.53 -16.38 -8.42
CA ASP A 105 16.61 -16.13 -6.98
C ASP A 105 15.71 -14.94 -6.60
N ALA A 106 14.84 -15.14 -5.62
CA ALA A 106 13.84 -14.12 -5.23
C ALA A 106 14.49 -12.84 -4.68
N VAL A 107 15.58 -12.98 -3.92
CA VAL A 107 16.29 -11.83 -3.32
C VAL A 107 17.05 -11.06 -4.39
N GLU A 108 17.63 -11.77 -5.35
CA GLU A 108 18.27 -11.13 -6.50
C GLU A 108 17.24 -10.35 -7.33
N ARG A 109 16.04 -10.93 -7.58
CA ARG A 109 14.96 -10.22 -8.31
C ARG A 109 14.45 -9.01 -7.53
N LEU A 110 14.34 -9.10 -6.22
CA LEU A 110 14.00 -7.94 -5.38
C LEU A 110 15.05 -6.83 -5.52
N ASN A 111 16.33 -7.18 -5.52
CA ASN A 111 17.39 -6.19 -5.72
C ASN A 111 17.33 -5.57 -7.13
N ARG A 112 17.08 -6.40 -8.14
CA ARG A 112 16.90 -5.91 -9.52
C ARG A 112 15.69 -4.98 -9.65
N LEU A 113 14.58 -5.31 -9.00
CA LEU A 113 13.41 -4.46 -8.94
C LEU A 113 13.71 -3.12 -8.26
N ARG A 114 14.49 -3.13 -7.17
CA ARG A 114 14.94 -1.93 -6.46
C ARG A 114 15.77 -1.01 -7.35
N GLU A 115 16.65 -1.57 -8.19
CA GLU A 115 17.46 -0.81 -9.13
C GLU A 115 16.63 -0.17 -10.23
N LEU A 116 15.65 -0.90 -10.76
CA LEU A 116 14.84 -0.45 -11.90
C LEU A 116 13.76 0.56 -11.49
N PHE A 117 12.99 0.26 -10.44
CA PHE A 117 11.79 1.02 -10.09
C PHE A 117 12.03 2.13 -9.05
N PHE A 118 13.15 2.06 -8.32
CA PHE A 118 13.44 3.01 -7.23
C PHE A 118 14.84 3.62 -7.32
N PRO A 119 15.30 4.06 -8.51
CA PRO A 119 16.64 4.63 -8.67
C PRO A 119 16.79 6.01 -8.05
N VAL A 120 15.68 6.75 -7.89
CA VAL A 120 15.64 8.13 -7.39
C VAL A 120 14.51 8.31 -6.36
N ASP A 121 14.59 9.41 -5.59
CA ASP A 121 13.61 9.73 -4.54
C ASP A 121 12.39 10.48 -5.11
N ALA A 122 11.78 9.89 -6.11
CA ALA A 122 10.57 10.37 -6.78
C ALA A 122 9.60 9.22 -7.06
N THR A 123 8.35 9.55 -7.32
CA THR A 123 7.35 8.63 -7.87
C THR A 123 7.68 8.28 -9.32
N LEU A 124 7.04 7.24 -9.85
CA LEU A 124 6.94 6.97 -11.27
C LEU A 124 5.90 7.89 -11.93
N GLY A 125 5.75 7.76 -13.25
CA GLY A 125 4.78 8.50 -14.06
C GLY A 125 5.37 9.69 -14.80
N ARG A 126 4.64 10.19 -15.81
CA ARG A 126 5.05 11.35 -16.63
C ARG A 126 5.20 12.64 -15.82
N ARG A 127 4.48 12.76 -14.71
CA ARG A 127 4.66 13.77 -13.68
C ARG A 127 5.14 13.05 -12.42
N THR A 128 6.18 13.57 -11.80
CA THR A 128 6.75 12.99 -10.58
C THR A 128 6.63 13.95 -9.42
N ILE A 129 6.53 13.42 -8.20
CA ILE A 129 6.63 14.18 -6.96
C ILE A 129 7.72 13.57 -6.06
N PRO A 130 8.39 14.38 -5.24
CA PRO A 130 9.40 13.90 -4.32
C PRO A 130 8.80 12.94 -3.29
N VAL A 131 9.54 11.88 -2.96
CA VAL A 131 9.20 10.94 -1.90
C VAL A 131 10.35 10.82 -0.90
N VAL A 132 10.06 10.33 0.29
CA VAL A 132 11.09 9.94 1.26
C VAL A 132 11.18 8.43 1.27
N ARG A 133 12.39 7.89 1.05
CA ARG A 133 12.63 6.45 1.08
C ARG A 133 13.30 6.02 2.37
N GLN A 134 13.08 4.77 2.76
CA GLN A 134 13.74 4.23 3.94
C GLN A 134 15.25 4.09 3.74
N SER A 135 15.69 3.92 2.50
CA SER A 135 17.10 3.83 2.12
C SER A 135 17.94 5.09 2.47
N ASP A 136 17.30 6.23 2.76
CA ASP A 136 17.98 7.43 3.28
C ASP A 136 18.58 7.20 4.68
N GLN A 137 18.10 6.17 5.39
CA GLN A 137 18.62 5.78 6.69
C GLN A 137 19.77 4.79 6.53
N ALA A 138 20.92 5.06 7.13
CA ALA A 138 22.16 4.27 6.97
C ALA A 138 21.96 2.77 7.26
N MET A 139 21.08 2.42 8.21
CA MET A 139 20.79 1.04 8.59
C MET A 139 19.91 0.30 7.55
N PHE A 140 19.16 1.04 6.71
CA PHE A 140 18.14 0.49 5.82
C PHE A 140 18.39 0.82 4.34
N ARG A 141 19.64 1.00 3.93
CA ARG A 141 20.03 1.42 2.56
C ARG A 141 19.48 0.52 1.45
N SER A 142 19.23 -0.74 1.74
CA SER A 142 18.71 -1.70 0.76
C SER A 142 17.19 -1.57 0.54
N PHE A 143 16.43 -0.93 1.45
CA PHE A 143 14.97 -0.89 1.40
C PHE A 143 14.46 0.36 0.65
N ARG A 144 14.79 0.44 -0.64
CA ARG A 144 14.40 1.55 -1.52
C ARG A 144 12.91 1.57 -1.82
N GLU A 145 12.27 0.42 -1.80
CA GLU A 145 10.84 0.24 -2.05
C GLU A 145 9.95 0.77 -0.94
N ASN A 146 10.44 0.85 0.29
CA ASN A 146 9.70 1.43 1.39
C ASN A 146 9.70 2.96 1.26
N VAL A 147 8.50 3.52 1.13
CA VAL A 147 8.31 4.91 0.71
C VAL A 147 7.26 5.60 1.58
N ARG A 148 7.38 6.91 1.75
CA ARG A 148 6.33 7.76 2.31
C ARG A 148 6.34 9.14 1.67
N LEU A 149 5.16 9.75 1.62
CA LEU A 149 4.95 11.13 1.19
C LEU A 149 3.71 11.71 1.88
N VAL A 150 3.49 12.98 1.74
CA VAL A 150 2.24 13.63 2.17
C VAL A 150 1.53 14.15 0.93
N GLU A 151 0.31 13.68 0.71
CA GLU A 151 -0.55 14.11 -0.38
C GLU A 151 -1.96 14.37 0.16
N GLY A 152 -2.61 15.44 -0.28
CA GLY A 152 -3.95 15.81 0.21
C GLY A 152 -4.01 16.00 1.74
N ASN A 153 -2.91 16.41 2.37
CA ASN A 153 -2.76 16.57 3.82
C ASN A 153 -2.90 15.25 4.61
N VAL A 154 -2.67 14.08 4.00
CA VAL A 154 -2.57 12.79 4.69
C VAL A 154 -1.21 12.15 4.42
N MET A 155 -0.75 11.34 5.37
CA MET A 155 0.45 10.52 5.20
C MET A 155 0.11 9.32 4.31
N VAL A 156 0.86 9.13 3.24
CA VAL A 156 0.86 7.90 2.42
C VAL A 156 2.15 7.15 2.72
N VAL A 157 2.05 5.89 3.14
CA VAL A 157 3.19 5.03 3.43
C VAL A 157 3.05 3.69 2.73
N GLY A 158 4.02 3.36 1.87
CA GLY A 158 4.13 2.07 1.19
C GLY A 158 5.17 1.18 1.87
N LEU A 159 4.84 -0.11 2.00
CA LEU A 159 5.68 -1.14 2.61
C LEU A 159 5.70 -2.38 1.71
N ASN A 160 6.88 -2.96 1.53
CA ASN A 160 7.01 -4.26 0.89
C ASN A 160 6.52 -5.36 1.85
N LEU A 161 5.26 -5.74 1.69
CA LEU A 161 4.59 -6.82 2.42
C LEU A 161 3.94 -7.75 1.38
N PRO A 162 4.69 -8.72 0.82
CA PRO A 162 4.20 -9.59 -0.24
C PRO A 162 3.24 -10.66 0.29
N GLY A 163 2.54 -11.33 -0.62
CA GLY A 163 1.76 -12.53 -0.34
C GLY A 163 2.61 -13.70 0.13
N ASP A 164 2.08 -14.90 -0.03
CA ASP A 164 2.74 -16.14 0.37
C ASP A 164 3.31 -16.10 1.80
N ASN A 165 2.42 -15.80 2.76
CA ASN A 165 2.77 -15.67 4.17
C ASN A 165 3.93 -14.69 4.44
N ASN A 166 3.99 -13.58 3.70
CA ASN A 166 5.03 -12.57 3.81
C ASN A 166 6.43 -13.13 3.46
N HIS A 167 6.50 -14.04 2.51
CA HIS A 167 7.74 -14.74 2.13
C HIS A 167 8.45 -15.44 3.32
N TYR A 168 7.68 -15.79 4.38
CA TYR A 168 8.19 -16.55 5.52
C TYR A 168 8.24 -18.05 5.21
N ARG A 169 9.42 -18.64 5.22
CA ARG A 169 9.62 -20.08 4.99
C ARG A 169 9.46 -20.86 6.30
N SER A 170 8.43 -21.70 6.37
CA SER A 170 8.15 -22.56 7.53
C SER A 170 8.89 -23.90 7.50
N GLU A 171 9.39 -24.33 6.33
CA GLU A 171 9.99 -25.65 6.10
C GLU A 171 11.47 -25.74 6.50
N GLY A 172 11.97 -24.75 7.21
CA GLY A 172 13.38 -24.67 7.60
C GLY A 172 14.21 -23.86 6.60
N GLY A 173 15.43 -23.51 7.01
CA GLY A 173 16.32 -22.64 6.26
C GLY A 173 16.41 -21.24 6.86
N ARG A 174 17.17 -20.36 6.19
CA ARG A 174 17.36 -18.98 6.66
C ARG A 174 16.22 -18.10 6.18
N ASN A 175 15.57 -17.41 7.12
CA ASN A 175 14.57 -16.38 6.87
C ASN A 175 15.18 -14.96 6.91
N GLY A 176 16.45 -14.81 6.55
CA GLY A 176 17.18 -13.55 6.69
C GLY A 176 16.50 -12.38 5.98
N GLU A 177 16.06 -12.60 4.73
CA GLU A 177 15.33 -11.57 3.98
C GLU A 177 14.03 -11.15 4.73
N PHE A 178 13.22 -12.13 5.16
CA PHE A 178 11.99 -11.86 5.91
C PHE A 178 12.27 -11.12 7.23
N GLU A 179 13.30 -11.54 7.98
CA GLU A 179 13.65 -10.93 9.26
C GLU A 179 14.12 -9.49 9.11
N ASP A 180 14.99 -9.24 8.13
CA ASP A 180 15.51 -7.90 7.83
C ASP A 180 14.39 -6.97 7.34
N ARG A 181 13.56 -7.43 6.41
CA ARG A 181 12.42 -6.66 5.88
C ARG A 181 11.35 -6.42 6.93
N ARG A 182 11.06 -7.40 7.78
CA ARG A 182 10.14 -7.24 8.92
C ARG A 182 10.60 -6.10 9.84
N GLU A 183 11.89 -6.07 10.18
CA GLU A 183 12.43 -4.99 11.02
C GLU A 183 12.42 -3.65 10.29
N ALA A 184 12.79 -3.60 9.02
CA ALA A 184 12.70 -2.41 8.20
C ALA A 184 11.26 -1.88 8.15
N ASN A 185 10.30 -2.71 7.82
CA ASN A 185 8.88 -2.34 7.77
C ASN A 185 8.38 -1.83 9.13
N ARG A 186 8.80 -2.47 10.22
CA ARG A 186 8.45 -2.07 11.59
C ARG A 186 8.93 -0.65 11.89
N GLN A 187 10.18 -0.35 11.58
CA GLN A 187 10.77 0.98 11.79
C GLN A 187 10.10 2.03 10.90
N TRP A 188 9.86 1.67 9.63
CA TRP A 188 9.29 2.61 8.67
C TRP A 188 7.85 3.00 8.99
N LEU A 189 7.01 2.01 9.29
CA LEU A 189 5.62 2.24 9.69
C LEU A 189 5.54 3.11 10.95
N HIS A 190 6.35 2.79 11.97
CA HIS A 190 6.44 3.63 13.18
C HIS A 190 6.83 5.07 12.86
N ARG A 191 7.83 5.26 11.99
CA ARG A 191 8.27 6.59 11.58
C ARG A 191 7.19 7.37 10.84
N ALA A 192 6.43 6.72 9.96
CA ALA A 192 5.34 7.34 9.23
C ALA A 192 4.25 7.86 10.18
N PHE A 193 3.81 7.05 11.13
CA PHE A 193 2.84 7.47 12.16
C PHE A 193 3.38 8.59 13.06
N SER A 194 4.65 8.52 13.46
CA SER A 194 5.28 9.57 14.26
C SER A 194 5.28 10.91 13.53
N VAL A 195 5.65 10.92 12.24
CA VAL A 195 5.63 12.13 11.43
C VAL A 195 4.21 12.63 11.21
N ALA A 196 3.25 11.74 10.97
CA ALA A 196 1.84 12.11 10.83
C ALA A 196 1.30 12.80 12.10
N THR A 197 1.63 12.25 13.27
CA THR A 197 1.26 12.85 14.56
C THR A 197 1.94 14.19 14.78
N GLN A 198 3.26 14.30 14.52
CA GLN A 198 4.02 15.54 14.70
C GLN A 198 3.55 16.68 13.80
N ARG A 199 2.96 16.35 12.65
CA ARG A 199 2.45 17.30 11.67
C ARG A 199 0.93 17.49 11.73
N ASP A 200 0.28 16.93 12.75
CA ASP A 200 -1.18 17.00 12.96
C ASP A 200 -1.96 16.55 11.71
N LEU A 201 -1.44 15.55 10.97
CA LEU A 201 -2.14 15.05 9.79
C LEU A 201 -3.40 14.27 10.20
N PRO A 202 -4.55 14.53 9.53
CA PRO A 202 -5.82 13.90 9.89
C PRO A 202 -5.93 12.43 9.49
N GLY A 203 -4.99 11.91 8.68
CA GLY A 203 -5.07 10.55 8.19
C GLY A 203 -3.72 9.93 7.81
N VAL A 204 -3.68 8.60 7.88
CA VAL A 204 -2.58 7.76 7.38
C VAL A 204 -3.16 6.72 6.43
N LEU A 205 -2.67 6.71 5.18
CA LEU A 205 -2.91 5.67 4.18
C LEU A 205 -1.73 4.70 4.20
N VAL A 206 -1.95 3.47 4.63
CA VAL A 206 -0.97 2.39 4.61
C VAL A 206 -1.22 1.52 3.39
N VAL A 207 -0.21 1.34 2.55
CA VAL A 207 -0.28 0.57 1.30
C VAL A 207 0.64 -0.63 1.40
N VAL A 208 0.08 -1.81 1.22
CA VAL A 208 0.79 -3.09 1.15
C VAL A 208 0.19 -3.92 0.01
N HIS A 209 0.88 -4.97 -0.44
CA HIS A 209 0.30 -5.85 -1.43
C HIS A 209 -0.58 -6.93 -0.80
N ALA A 210 -0.06 -7.66 0.19
CA ALA A 210 -0.75 -8.79 0.78
C ALA A 210 -1.96 -8.41 1.63
N ASP A 211 -3.01 -9.24 1.62
CA ASP A 211 -4.00 -9.27 2.70
C ASP A 211 -3.34 -9.82 3.99
N PRO A 212 -3.20 -9.02 5.04
CA PRO A 212 -2.62 -9.50 6.30
C PRO A 212 -3.53 -10.50 7.05
N MET A 213 -4.72 -10.76 6.54
CA MET A 213 -5.71 -11.71 7.10
C MET A 213 -6.09 -11.39 8.55
N PHE A 214 -6.97 -10.41 8.74
CA PHE A 214 -7.55 -10.07 10.04
C PHE A 214 -8.68 -11.03 10.45
N GLY A 215 -8.54 -12.34 10.18
CA GLY A 215 -9.52 -13.36 10.56
C GLY A 215 -9.68 -13.48 12.08
N ASN A 216 -10.76 -14.14 12.53
CA ASN A 216 -11.06 -14.28 13.95
C ASN A 216 -9.93 -14.91 14.76
N GLY A 217 -9.53 -14.25 15.84
CA GLY A 217 -8.63 -14.80 16.85
C GLY A 217 -7.14 -14.52 16.63
N TRP A 218 -6.74 -13.75 15.62
CA TRP A 218 -5.33 -13.34 15.46
C TRP A 218 -4.85 -12.51 16.66
N GLU A 219 -5.74 -11.73 17.29
CA GLU A 219 -5.47 -10.90 18.47
C GLU A 219 -5.08 -11.73 19.68
N LYS A 220 -5.67 -12.93 19.80
CA LYS A 220 -5.48 -13.85 20.93
C LYS A 220 -4.24 -14.73 20.77
N ARG A 221 -3.54 -14.67 19.66
CA ARG A 221 -2.27 -15.38 19.44
C ARG A 221 -1.17 -14.70 20.26
N GLY A 222 -1.27 -14.84 21.58
CA GLY A 222 -0.25 -14.50 22.56
C GLY A 222 0.94 -15.46 22.48
N LYS A 223 1.87 -15.36 23.43
CA LYS A 223 3.01 -16.28 23.55
C LYS A 223 2.55 -17.72 23.39
N PRO A 224 3.16 -18.53 22.51
CA PRO A 224 2.80 -19.94 22.36
C PRO A 224 2.92 -20.61 23.73
N SER A 225 1.86 -21.30 24.15
CA SER A 225 1.93 -22.22 25.29
C SER A 225 2.99 -23.27 24.97
N LEU A 226 3.74 -23.73 25.96
CA LEU A 226 4.71 -24.83 25.79
C LEU A 226 4.06 -26.09 25.17
N LEU A 227 2.77 -26.29 25.37
CA LEU A 227 1.97 -27.37 24.76
C LEU A 227 1.57 -27.09 23.31
N ASP A 228 1.42 -25.83 22.87
CA ASP A 228 1.10 -25.47 21.48
C ASP A 228 2.27 -25.78 20.54
N GLY A 229 3.50 -25.76 21.01
CA GLY A 229 4.70 -26.12 20.25
C GLY A 229 4.77 -27.61 19.87
N PHE A 230 4.12 -28.49 20.62
CA PHE A 230 4.08 -29.94 20.35
C PHE A 230 2.88 -30.39 19.49
N LEU A 231 1.76 -29.67 19.56
CA LEU A 231 0.51 -30.08 18.93
C LEU A 231 0.16 -29.30 17.65
N ARG A 232 0.76 -28.13 17.42
CA ARG A 232 0.53 -27.33 16.22
C ARG A 232 1.78 -27.28 15.35
N ARG A 233 1.86 -28.16 14.38
CA ARG A 233 2.60 -27.94 13.10
C ARG A 233 1.88 -26.87 12.25
N GLY A 234 1.39 -25.79 12.87
CA GLY A 234 0.80 -24.66 12.16
C GLY A 234 1.89 -23.75 11.63
N THR A 235 1.86 -23.40 10.36
CA THR A 235 2.70 -22.38 9.76
C THR A 235 2.64 -21.09 10.60
N ARG A 236 3.80 -20.53 10.94
CA ARG A 236 3.90 -19.25 11.65
C ARG A 236 3.28 -18.18 10.77
N ASP A 237 2.43 -17.34 11.37
CA ASP A 237 1.81 -16.21 10.68
C ASP A 237 2.87 -15.11 10.44
N GLY A 238 3.31 -14.98 9.18
CA GLY A 238 4.32 -14.00 8.77
C GLY A 238 3.85 -12.54 8.87
N TYR A 239 2.53 -12.31 8.99
CA TYR A 239 1.94 -10.97 9.14
C TYR A 239 1.66 -10.57 10.59
N LEU A 240 1.86 -11.47 11.55
CA LEU A 240 1.43 -11.26 12.95
C LEU A 240 2.02 -9.98 13.56
N GLU A 241 3.31 -9.74 13.36
CA GLU A 241 3.99 -8.55 13.92
C GLU A 241 3.49 -7.26 13.26
N PHE A 242 3.26 -7.27 11.94
CA PHE A 242 2.66 -6.14 11.23
C PHE A 242 1.26 -5.83 11.75
N LYS A 243 0.40 -6.85 11.91
CA LYS A 243 -0.96 -6.69 12.46
C LYS A 243 -0.97 -6.09 13.84
N LYS A 244 -0.11 -6.59 14.74
CA LYS A 244 0.03 -6.07 16.10
C LYS A 244 0.47 -4.62 16.11
N GLN A 245 1.51 -4.32 15.33
CA GLN A 245 2.02 -2.96 15.25
C GLN A 245 1.00 -1.99 14.66
N LEU A 246 0.33 -2.37 13.55
CA LEU A 246 -0.70 -1.54 12.93
C LEU A 246 -1.84 -1.24 13.91
N ARG A 247 -2.30 -2.25 14.67
CA ARG A 247 -3.29 -2.07 15.73
C ARG A 247 -2.82 -1.06 16.77
N ASP A 248 -1.60 -1.25 17.30
CA ASP A 248 -1.09 -0.43 18.39
C ASP A 248 -0.85 1.03 17.97
N LEU A 249 -0.38 1.24 16.73
CA LEU A 249 -0.22 2.56 16.16
C LEU A 249 -1.57 3.23 15.87
N THR A 250 -2.51 2.49 15.27
CA THR A 250 -3.85 3.01 14.96
C THR A 250 -4.62 3.40 16.21
N THR A 251 -4.54 2.59 17.26
CA THR A 251 -5.22 2.87 18.55
C THR A 251 -4.72 4.17 19.20
N LYS A 252 -3.45 4.52 18.97
CA LYS A 252 -2.82 5.73 19.53
C LYS A 252 -2.94 6.95 18.62
N PHE A 253 -3.20 6.74 17.33
CA PHE A 253 -3.27 7.82 16.35
C PHE A 253 -4.63 8.53 16.43
N PRO A 254 -4.68 9.87 16.56
CA PRO A 254 -5.94 10.60 16.74
C PRO A 254 -6.77 10.70 15.44
N GLY A 255 -6.12 10.55 14.28
CA GLY A 255 -6.75 10.61 12.96
C GLY A 255 -7.25 9.26 12.45
N GLN A 256 -7.65 9.22 11.19
CA GLN A 256 -8.13 8.01 10.53
C GLN A 256 -6.98 7.23 9.89
N VAL A 257 -7.07 5.91 9.90
CA VAL A 257 -6.12 5.00 9.26
C VAL A 257 -6.83 4.16 8.21
N LEU A 258 -6.34 4.22 6.98
CA LEU A 258 -6.80 3.41 5.87
C LEU A 258 -5.70 2.43 5.48
N LEU A 259 -6.00 1.12 5.52
CA LEU A 259 -5.14 0.08 4.96
C LEU A 259 -5.66 -0.31 3.59
N VAL A 260 -4.78 -0.32 2.60
CA VAL A 260 -5.08 -0.75 1.22
C VAL A 260 -4.21 -1.94 0.87
N HIS A 261 -4.82 -2.98 0.30
CA HIS A 261 -4.12 -4.17 -0.18
C HIS A 261 -4.81 -4.80 -1.40
N ALA A 262 -4.11 -5.65 -2.15
CA ALA A 262 -4.67 -6.48 -3.20
C ALA A 262 -5.52 -7.63 -2.62
N SER A 263 -6.51 -8.15 -3.37
CA SER A 263 -7.37 -9.21 -2.88
C SER A 263 -7.98 -10.06 -4.00
N ASP A 264 -7.76 -11.37 -3.93
CA ASP A 264 -8.42 -12.38 -4.78
C ASP A 264 -9.94 -12.42 -4.57
N SER A 265 -10.41 -12.00 -3.41
CA SER A 265 -11.85 -11.97 -3.07
C SER A 265 -12.58 -10.77 -3.66
N GLY A 266 -11.90 -9.91 -4.41
CA GLY A 266 -12.47 -8.72 -5.02
C GLY A 266 -12.53 -7.50 -4.10
N PHE A 267 -13.28 -6.48 -4.54
CA PHE A 267 -13.40 -5.22 -3.80
C PHE A 267 -14.21 -5.37 -2.52
N SER A 268 -13.66 -4.89 -1.42
CA SER A 268 -14.41 -4.75 -0.17
C SER A 268 -13.88 -3.60 0.68
N VAL A 269 -14.76 -3.05 1.52
CA VAL A 269 -14.44 -2.03 2.52
C VAL A 269 -15.01 -2.46 3.85
N ASP A 270 -14.16 -2.65 4.85
CA ASP A 270 -14.57 -3.11 6.18
C ASP A 270 -13.72 -2.53 7.32
N LYS A 271 -14.07 -2.89 8.55
CA LYS A 271 -13.35 -2.48 9.78
C LYS A 271 -12.99 -3.71 10.62
N PRO A 272 -12.02 -4.52 10.17
CA PRO A 272 -11.72 -5.79 10.84
C PRO A 272 -10.87 -5.64 12.10
N LEU A 273 -10.27 -4.47 12.35
CA LEU A 273 -9.26 -4.29 13.39
C LEU A 273 -9.92 -4.18 14.77
N ARG A 274 -9.41 -4.99 15.71
CA ARG A 274 -9.83 -4.96 17.11
C ARG A 274 -8.64 -4.67 18.02
N ASP A 275 -8.87 -3.99 19.12
CA ASP A 275 -7.87 -3.75 20.16
C ASP A 275 -7.59 -5.03 20.99
N THR A 276 -6.71 -4.93 21.96
CA THR A 276 -6.34 -6.06 22.85
C THR A 276 -7.49 -6.55 23.74
N ALA A 277 -8.52 -5.74 23.94
CA ALA A 277 -9.74 -6.11 24.67
C ALA A 277 -10.83 -6.69 23.74
N GLY A 278 -10.57 -6.76 22.41
CA GLY A 278 -11.52 -7.25 21.41
C GLY A 278 -12.51 -6.20 20.93
N LYS A 279 -12.39 -4.94 21.37
CA LYS A 279 -13.25 -3.84 20.92
C LYS A 279 -12.82 -3.36 19.52
N LEU A 280 -13.79 -2.99 18.70
CA LEU A 280 -13.57 -2.46 17.37
C LEU A 280 -12.74 -1.16 17.43
N VAL A 281 -11.69 -1.07 16.62
CA VAL A 281 -10.88 0.14 16.43
C VAL A 281 -11.57 1.02 15.38
N GLY A 282 -12.36 1.99 15.85
CA GLY A 282 -13.33 2.73 15.02
C GLY A 282 -12.70 3.63 13.96
N ASN A 283 -11.48 4.11 14.19
CA ASN A 283 -10.73 4.96 13.25
C ASN A 283 -9.93 4.18 12.20
N PHE A 284 -10.06 2.85 12.15
CA PHE A 284 -9.46 2.00 11.14
C PHE A 284 -10.46 1.61 10.07
N THR A 285 -10.02 1.61 8.81
CA THR A 285 -10.75 1.05 7.67
C THR A 285 -9.77 0.26 6.81
N ARG A 286 -10.21 -0.90 6.29
CA ARG A 286 -9.48 -1.69 5.30
C ARG A 286 -10.20 -1.61 3.95
N VAL A 287 -9.42 -1.49 2.88
CA VAL A 287 -9.86 -1.55 1.50
C VAL A 287 -9.10 -2.66 0.80
N ALA A 288 -9.84 -3.67 0.36
CA ALA A 288 -9.34 -4.71 -0.52
C ALA A 288 -9.56 -4.27 -1.97
N LEU A 289 -8.50 -4.23 -2.76
CA LEU A 289 -8.55 -3.87 -4.18
C LEU A 289 -8.88 -5.10 -5.02
N PRO A 290 -9.73 -4.97 -6.05
CA PRO A 290 -10.00 -6.07 -6.96
C PRO A 290 -8.76 -6.36 -7.80
N ILE A 291 -8.42 -7.64 -7.94
CA ILE A 291 -7.35 -8.10 -8.84
C ILE A 291 -7.93 -8.72 -10.12
N GLY A 292 -7.08 -8.88 -11.14
CA GLY A 292 -7.43 -9.57 -12.38
C GLY A 292 -8.45 -8.87 -13.27
N ASN A 293 -8.85 -7.65 -12.95
CA ASN A 293 -9.73 -6.85 -13.81
C ASN A 293 -9.09 -5.49 -14.13
N PRO A 294 -8.40 -5.36 -15.27
CA PRO A 294 -7.71 -4.14 -15.67
C PRO A 294 -8.65 -2.96 -15.93
N SER A 295 -9.98 -3.21 -15.97
CA SER A 295 -10.97 -2.17 -16.18
C SER A 295 -11.53 -1.59 -14.89
N ARG A 296 -11.01 -1.98 -13.70
CA ARG A 296 -11.51 -1.50 -12.41
C ARG A 296 -10.42 -0.83 -11.60
N TRP A 297 -10.79 0.25 -10.95
CA TRP A 297 -9.94 0.95 -10.01
C TRP A 297 -10.76 1.54 -8.87
N VAL A 298 -10.11 1.88 -7.78
CA VAL A 298 -10.77 2.46 -6.62
C VAL A 298 -10.39 3.93 -6.52
N GLU A 299 -11.39 4.81 -6.54
CA GLU A 299 -11.21 6.24 -6.26
C GLU A 299 -11.22 6.45 -4.74
N LEU A 300 -10.14 7.02 -4.25
CA LEU A 300 -10.02 7.49 -2.87
C LEU A 300 -10.10 9.02 -2.88
N THR A 301 -11.16 9.56 -2.28
CA THR A 301 -11.28 11.01 -2.05
C THR A 301 -10.83 11.32 -0.63
N VAL A 302 -9.84 12.20 -0.51
CA VAL A 302 -9.34 12.71 0.77
C VAL A 302 -9.91 14.08 1.01
N THR A 303 -10.62 14.24 2.14
CA THR A 303 -11.26 15.51 2.54
C THR A 303 -10.80 15.88 3.96
N PRO A 304 -9.68 16.60 4.10
CA PRO A 304 -9.17 17.00 5.41
C PRO A 304 -10.19 17.89 6.16
N GLY A 305 -10.20 17.79 7.48
CA GLY A 305 -11.09 18.60 8.31
C GLY A 305 -12.53 18.08 8.43
N THR A 306 -12.85 16.94 7.82
CA THR A 306 -14.15 16.27 7.95
C THR A 306 -14.05 15.06 8.90
N ARG A 307 -15.22 14.59 9.40
CA ARG A 307 -15.28 13.37 10.19
C ARG A 307 -14.87 12.12 9.39
N SER A 308 -15.06 12.14 8.08
CA SER A 308 -14.69 11.07 7.16
C SER A 308 -13.60 11.60 6.23
N VAL A 309 -12.33 11.48 6.68
CA VAL A 309 -11.16 11.92 5.90
C VAL A 309 -11.03 11.15 4.60
N PHE A 310 -11.36 9.87 4.62
CA PHE A 310 -11.26 8.95 3.49
C PHE A 310 -12.66 8.53 3.01
N GLN A 311 -12.95 8.74 1.73
CA GLN A 311 -14.12 8.23 1.05
C GLN A 311 -13.66 7.35 -0.12
N VAL A 312 -14.20 6.14 -0.22
CA VAL A 312 -13.76 5.11 -1.15
C VAL A 312 -14.89 4.74 -2.08
N GLU A 313 -14.63 4.73 -3.38
CA GLU A 313 -15.62 4.38 -4.41
C GLU A 313 -14.98 3.49 -5.48
N LEU A 314 -15.60 2.35 -5.76
CA LEU A 314 -15.21 1.50 -6.88
C LEU A 314 -15.66 2.15 -8.20
N ARG A 315 -14.74 2.25 -9.15
CA ARG A 315 -14.99 2.75 -10.50
C ARG A 315 -14.86 1.61 -11.50
N ASP A 316 -15.86 1.49 -12.34
CA ASP A 316 -15.77 0.62 -13.51
C ASP A 316 -15.08 1.40 -14.64
N GLY A 317 -14.07 0.79 -15.21
CA GLY A 317 -13.38 1.26 -16.38
C GLY A 317 -14.12 0.97 -17.68
N PRO A 318 -13.52 1.32 -18.86
CA PRO A 318 -14.08 0.94 -20.13
C PRO A 318 -14.18 -0.59 -20.19
N LYS A 319 -15.27 -1.09 -20.78
CA LYS A 319 -15.37 -2.52 -21.05
C LYS A 319 -14.24 -2.87 -22.05
N PRO A 320 -13.50 -3.95 -21.78
CA PRO A 320 -12.53 -4.42 -22.78
C PRO A 320 -13.26 -4.68 -24.10
N ASN A 321 -12.67 -4.19 -25.20
CA ASN A 321 -13.17 -4.43 -26.56
C ASN A 321 -13.03 -5.89 -26.96
#